data_96156ba764741836294ac5da55504310
#
_entry.id   96156ba764741836294ac5da55504310
#
_cell.length_a   1.000
_cell.length_b   1.000
_cell.length_c   1.000
_cell.angle_alpha   90.00
_cell.angle_beta   90.00
_cell.angle_gamma   90.00
#
_symmetry.space_group_name_H-M   'P 1'
#
loop_
_entity.id
_entity.type
_entity.pdbx_description
1 polymer ?
#
loop_
_entity_poly.entity_id
_entity_poly.type
_entity_poly.pdbx_seq_one_letter_code
_entity_poly.pdbx_strand_id
1 'polypeptide(L)'
;PSASFTYTPETVVVDTEVTFTDTSVDSDGEIVARRWTLPDNTTSTEASVKYTFTKGGTFDVTLQVTDDRGASSEVSKKIFVAGDEGIGSGSESDPWQIATADRWNEIAQSINGTQPGDYKAGDYYLVTNDIDFSGKNFIAWDSFSGQLTGNGNSLKGITATRTVAEADIDADAAIFGVIRINSGTVKDLKIEATLTSNGNRIGGMTGRNNGTLDGVYFVKGTLT
;
A
#
# COMPACT_ATOMS: atom_id res chain seq x y z
N PRO A 1 32.27 -18.42 4.85
CA PRO A 1 31.52 -17.15 4.92
C PRO A 1 30.03 -17.40 5.22
N SER A 2 29.36 -16.37 5.74
CA SER A 2 27.91 -16.33 5.94
C SER A 2 27.35 -15.10 5.23
N ALA A 3 26.62 -15.30 4.13
CA ALA A 3 26.05 -14.24 3.34
C ALA A 3 24.89 -13.56 4.08
N SER A 4 24.88 -12.25 4.13
CA SER A 4 23.79 -11.43 4.68
C SER A 4 23.79 -10.05 4.03
N PHE A 5 22.63 -9.42 3.91
CA PHE A 5 22.51 -8.01 3.50
C PHE A 5 21.31 -7.31 4.14
N THR A 6 21.37 -6.01 4.16
CA THR A 6 20.26 -5.12 4.53
C THR A 6 19.88 -4.27 3.33
N TYR A 7 18.73 -3.57 3.42
CA TYR A 7 18.31 -2.59 2.43
C TYR A 7 17.56 -1.43 3.08
N THR A 8 17.60 -0.29 2.41
CA THR A 8 16.92 0.92 2.83
C THR A 8 16.39 1.68 1.60
N PRO A 9 15.14 2.24 1.66
CA PRO A 9 14.20 2.20 2.77
C PRO A 9 13.62 0.78 3.01
N GLU A 10 13.14 0.49 4.22
CA GLU A 10 12.48 -0.80 4.53
C GLU A 10 11.14 -0.96 3.79
N THR A 11 10.40 0.14 3.61
CA THR A 11 9.22 0.19 2.76
C THR A 11 9.63 0.61 1.37
N VAL A 12 9.58 -0.31 0.43
CA VAL A 12 9.97 -0.08 -0.96
C VAL A 12 8.73 0.22 -1.80
N VAL A 13 8.78 1.34 -2.54
CA VAL A 13 7.76 1.72 -3.53
C VAL A 13 8.41 1.88 -4.91
N VAL A 14 7.63 1.74 -5.98
CA VAL A 14 8.14 1.97 -7.34
C VAL A 14 8.76 3.35 -7.47
N ASP A 15 9.71 3.47 -8.39
CA ASP A 15 10.45 4.70 -8.72
C ASP A 15 11.22 5.30 -7.53
N THR A 16 11.36 4.55 -6.42
CA THR A 16 12.23 4.92 -5.29
C THR A 16 13.53 4.14 -5.36
N GLU A 17 14.66 4.85 -5.20
CA GLU A 17 15.96 4.22 -5.13
C GLU A 17 16.12 3.44 -3.83
N VAL A 18 16.43 2.16 -3.94
CA VAL A 18 16.72 1.25 -2.83
C VAL A 18 18.21 0.96 -2.82
N THR A 19 18.82 1.09 -1.66
CA THR A 19 20.23 0.74 -1.45
C THR A 19 20.31 -0.60 -0.71
N PHE A 20 20.93 -1.59 -1.33
CA PHE A 20 21.27 -2.89 -0.73
C PHE A 20 22.71 -2.85 -0.25
N THR A 21 22.97 -3.23 0.99
CA THR A 21 24.31 -3.19 1.61
C THR A 21 24.68 -4.57 2.13
N ASP A 22 25.85 -5.06 1.70
CA ASP A 22 26.42 -6.28 2.20
C ASP A 22 26.73 -6.18 3.70
N THR A 23 26.26 -7.17 4.46
CA THR A 23 26.53 -7.33 5.90
C THR A 23 27.05 -8.74 6.19
N SER A 24 27.59 -9.41 5.18
CA SER A 24 28.16 -10.75 5.29
C SER A 24 29.38 -10.78 6.22
N VAL A 25 29.58 -11.89 6.87
CA VAL A 25 30.70 -12.11 7.78
C VAL A 25 31.42 -13.41 7.44
N ASP A 26 32.72 -13.46 7.73
CA ASP A 26 33.51 -14.69 7.74
C ASP A 26 34.12 -14.84 9.12
N SER A 27 34.01 -16.04 9.71
CA SER A 27 34.47 -16.33 11.07
C SER A 27 35.94 -16.76 11.14
N ASP A 28 36.55 -17.15 10.01
CA ASP A 28 37.88 -17.73 9.94
C ASP A 28 38.73 -17.21 8.77
N GLY A 29 38.28 -16.15 8.09
CA GLY A 29 38.93 -15.49 6.97
C GLY A 29 38.32 -14.16 6.63
N GLU A 30 38.47 -13.75 5.36
CA GLU A 30 37.96 -12.49 4.84
C GLU A 30 37.09 -12.73 3.59
N ILE A 31 36.05 -11.90 3.39
CA ILE A 31 35.25 -11.89 2.16
C ILE A 31 36.02 -11.13 1.08
N VAL A 32 36.46 -11.83 0.05
CA VAL A 32 37.27 -11.29 -1.04
C VAL A 32 36.49 -11.05 -2.31
N ALA A 33 35.29 -11.64 -2.48
CA ALA A 33 34.46 -11.42 -3.65
C ALA A 33 32.98 -11.35 -3.29
N ARG A 34 32.25 -10.56 -4.06
CA ARG A 34 30.79 -10.35 -3.99
C ARG A 34 30.19 -10.47 -5.37
N ARG A 35 28.97 -10.99 -5.43
CA ARG A 35 28.15 -10.97 -6.63
C ARG A 35 26.70 -10.77 -6.24
N TRP A 36 26.18 -9.61 -6.54
CA TRP A 36 24.75 -9.33 -6.51
C TRP A 36 24.09 -9.82 -7.80
N THR A 37 22.87 -10.30 -7.68
CA THR A 37 21.95 -10.51 -8.80
C THR A 37 20.67 -9.76 -8.50
N LEU A 38 20.34 -8.78 -9.35
CA LEU A 38 19.20 -7.90 -9.23
C LEU A 38 18.01 -8.42 -10.05
N PRO A 39 16.79 -7.92 -9.85
CA PRO A 39 15.56 -8.45 -10.47
C PRO A 39 15.57 -8.47 -12.01
N ASP A 40 16.31 -7.57 -12.64
CA ASP A 40 16.51 -7.50 -14.11
C ASP A 40 17.65 -8.38 -14.62
N ASN A 41 18.20 -9.25 -13.75
CA ASN A 41 19.38 -10.07 -13.96
C ASN A 41 20.69 -9.29 -14.15
N THR A 42 20.71 -7.99 -13.89
CA THR A 42 21.98 -7.26 -13.78
C THR A 42 22.75 -7.73 -12.55
N THR A 43 24.08 -7.65 -12.63
CA THR A 43 24.96 -8.07 -11.55
C THR A 43 25.90 -6.94 -11.12
N SER A 44 26.30 -6.94 -9.84
CA SER A 44 27.29 -6.02 -9.27
C SER A 44 28.23 -6.75 -8.33
N THR A 45 29.45 -6.21 -8.19
CA THR A 45 30.48 -6.71 -7.26
C THR A 45 30.78 -5.73 -6.12
N GLU A 46 30.06 -4.62 -6.07
CA GLU A 46 30.24 -3.57 -5.08
C GLU A 46 29.75 -4.01 -3.68
N ALA A 47 30.30 -3.41 -2.62
CA ALA A 47 29.82 -3.65 -1.26
C ALA A 47 28.40 -3.14 -1.01
N SER A 48 27.95 -2.19 -1.82
CA SER A 48 26.60 -1.66 -1.79
C SER A 48 26.12 -1.39 -3.21
N VAL A 49 24.88 -1.79 -3.51
CA VAL A 49 24.28 -1.60 -4.83
C VAL A 49 22.96 -0.85 -4.71
N LYS A 50 22.70 0.02 -5.66
CA LYS A 50 21.46 0.78 -5.76
C LYS A 50 20.60 0.23 -6.90
N TYR A 51 19.30 0.17 -6.65
CA TYR A 51 18.34 -0.30 -7.64
C TYR A 51 17.02 0.45 -7.50
N THR A 52 16.41 0.79 -8.63
CA THR A 52 15.07 1.41 -8.67
C THR A 52 14.11 0.44 -9.33
N PHE A 53 13.09 0.03 -8.59
CA PHE A 53 12.04 -0.83 -9.11
C PHE A 53 11.06 0.00 -9.93
N THR A 54 10.83 -0.36 -11.17
CA THR A 54 9.90 0.34 -12.08
C THR A 54 8.50 -0.28 -12.09
N LYS A 55 8.30 -1.38 -11.35
CA LYS A 55 7.02 -2.07 -11.21
C LYS A 55 6.84 -2.56 -9.79
N GLY A 56 5.59 -2.58 -9.33
CA GLY A 56 5.21 -3.24 -8.10
C GLY A 56 5.32 -4.77 -8.22
N GLY A 57 5.40 -5.45 -7.10
CA GLY A 57 5.52 -6.91 -7.06
C GLY A 57 6.47 -7.40 -5.99
N THR A 58 6.70 -8.71 -6.02
CA THR A 58 7.71 -9.34 -5.17
C THR A 58 8.89 -9.77 -6.04
N PHE A 59 10.06 -9.25 -5.73
CA PHE A 59 11.29 -9.47 -6.49
C PHE A 59 12.35 -10.14 -5.64
N ASP A 60 13.11 -11.05 -6.24
CA ASP A 60 14.26 -11.67 -5.58
C ASP A 60 15.51 -10.80 -5.82
N VAL A 61 16.23 -10.52 -4.72
CA VAL A 61 17.58 -9.94 -4.74
C VAL A 61 18.49 -10.94 -4.06
N THR A 62 19.58 -11.32 -4.75
CA THR A 62 20.50 -12.34 -4.29
C THR A 62 21.91 -11.77 -4.12
N LEU A 63 22.56 -12.12 -3.03
CA LEU A 63 23.97 -11.84 -2.77
C LEU A 63 24.71 -13.15 -2.57
N GLN A 64 25.75 -13.39 -3.38
CA GLN A 64 26.74 -14.41 -3.19
C GLN A 64 28.05 -13.78 -2.75
N VAL A 65 28.70 -14.35 -1.75
CA VAL A 65 30.03 -13.93 -1.26
C VAL A 65 30.99 -15.11 -1.28
N THR A 66 32.28 -14.82 -1.51
CA THR A 66 33.34 -15.80 -1.52
C THR A 66 34.49 -15.33 -0.62
N ASP A 67 35.01 -16.22 0.20
CA ASP A 67 36.15 -15.96 1.09
C ASP A 67 37.50 -16.11 0.43
N ASP A 68 38.58 -15.83 1.17
CA ASP A 68 39.96 -15.91 0.78
C ASP A 68 40.47 -17.37 0.57
N ARG A 69 39.62 -18.37 0.96
CA ARG A 69 39.90 -19.82 0.76
C ARG A 69 39.09 -20.44 -0.36
N GLY A 70 38.25 -19.63 -1.03
CA GLY A 70 37.42 -20.02 -2.15
C GLY A 70 36.07 -20.65 -1.77
N ALA A 71 35.71 -20.67 -0.49
CA ALA A 71 34.36 -21.09 -0.10
C ALA A 71 33.35 -19.98 -0.37
N SER A 72 32.12 -20.34 -0.72
CA SER A 72 31.05 -19.38 -1.07
C SER A 72 29.81 -19.62 -0.24
N SER A 73 29.09 -18.53 0.01
CA SER A 73 27.75 -18.52 0.63
C SER A 73 26.83 -17.60 -0.16
N GLU A 74 25.54 -17.91 -0.16
CA GLU A 74 24.53 -17.15 -0.88
C GLU A 74 23.31 -16.88 0.01
N VAL A 75 22.70 -15.70 -0.13
CA VAL A 75 21.41 -15.33 0.47
C VAL A 75 20.53 -14.67 -0.58
N SER A 76 19.29 -15.08 -0.63
CA SER A 76 18.24 -14.41 -1.43
C SER A 76 17.16 -13.87 -0.51
N LYS A 77 16.73 -12.62 -0.76
CA LYS A 77 15.60 -12.02 -0.07
C LYS A 77 14.54 -11.62 -1.07
N LYS A 78 13.29 -11.88 -0.72
CA LYS A 78 12.13 -11.37 -1.43
C LYS A 78 11.85 -9.93 -1.01
N ILE A 79 11.97 -9.00 -1.95
CA ILE A 79 11.71 -7.58 -1.75
C ILE A 79 10.29 -7.30 -2.27
N PHE A 80 9.42 -6.94 -1.36
CA PHE A 80 8.09 -6.49 -1.71
C PHE A 80 8.15 -5.01 -2.11
N VAL A 81 7.69 -4.70 -3.31
CA VAL A 81 7.65 -3.34 -3.87
C VAL A 81 6.19 -2.94 -4.04
N ALA A 82 5.76 -1.95 -3.30
CA ALA A 82 4.47 -1.32 -3.50
C ALA A 82 4.53 -0.51 -4.80
N GLY A 83 3.67 -0.83 -5.76
CA GLY A 83 3.70 -0.22 -7.09
C GLY A 83 2.53 0.70 -7.36
N ASP A 84 2.70 1.55 -8.40
CA ASP A 84 1.57 2.26 -9.00
C ASP A 84 0.67 1.33 -9.83
N GLU A 85 1.20 0.20 -10.30
CA GLU A 85 0.40 -0.83 -10.97
C GLU A 85 0.03 -1.91 -9.94
N GLY A 86 -1.25 -2.07 -9.68
CA GLY A 86 -1.82 -2.87 -8.61
C GLY A 86 -1.21 -4.25 -8.47
N ILE A 87 -0.56 -4.48 -7.34
CA ILE A 87 -0.21 -5.82 -6.93
C ILE A 87 -1.50 -6.50 -6.50
N GLY A 88 -1.74 -7.67 -7.06
CA GLY A 88 -2.94 -8.44 -6.86
C GLY A 88 -3.80 -8.52 -8.13
N SER A 89 -4.81 -9.34 -8.09
CA SER A 89 -5.81 -9.53 -9.14
C SER A 89 -7.22 -9.14 -8.71
N GLY A 90 -7.37 -8.64 -7.48
CA GLY A 90 -8.65 -8.33 -6.87
C GLY A 90 -9.46 -9.56 -6.45
N SER A 91 -8.87 -10.74 -6.47
CA SER A 91 -9.48 -11.97 -5.96
C SER A 91 -9.25 -12.12 -4.46
N GLU A 92 -10.02 -12.98 -3.80
CA GLU A 92 -9.86 -13.26 -2.37
C GLU A 92 -8.47 -13.81 -2.02
N SER A 93 -7.90 -14.65 -2.87
CA SER A 93 -6.57 -15.24 -2.68
C SER A 93 -5.42 -14.32 -3.08
N ASP A 94 -5.72 -13.26 -3.85
CA ASP A 94 -4.74 -12.30 -4.38
C ASP A 94 -5.36 -10.90 -4.44
N PRO A 95 -5.62 -10.25 -3.28
CA PRO A 95 -6.29 -8.95 -3.21
C PRO A 95 -5.41 -7.83 -3.75
N TRP A 96 -6.05 -6.81 -4.32
CA TRP A 96 -5.39 -5.56 -4.68
C TRP A 96 -4.73 -4.93 -3.46
N GLN A 97 -3.45 -4.63 -3.52
CA GLN A 97 -2.70 -4.09 -2.40
C GLN A 97 -2.67 -2.57 -2.44
N ILE A 98 -2.87 -1.95 -1.27
CA ILE A 98 -2.91 -0.50 -1.08
C ILE A 98 -1.84 -0.11 -0.08
N ALA A 99 -0.76 0.49 -0.59
CA ALA A 99 0.38 0.92 0.22
C ALA A 99 0.50 2.44 0.33
N THR A 100 -0.13 3.21 -0.57
CA THR A 100 0.04 4.66 -0.69
C THR A 100 -1.30 5.39 -0.84
N ALA A 101 -1.30 6.70 -0.52
CA ALA A 101 -2.45 7.58 -0.74
C ALA A 101 -2.81 7.71 -2.24
N ASP A 102 -1.80 7.68 -3.10
CA ASP A 102 -2.00 7.80 -4.54
C ASP A 102 -2.69 6.54 -5.09
N ARG A 103 -2.29 5.35 -4.63
CA ARG A 103 -2.98 4.09 -4.95
C ARG A 103 -4.42 4.05 -4.44
N TRP A 104 -4.67 4.52 -3.22
CA TRP A 104 -6.02 4.65 -2.69
C TRP A 104 -6.91 5.50 -3.61
N ASN A 105 -6.38 6.65 -4.05
CA ASN A 105 -7.13 7.58 -4.90
C ASN A 105 -7.35 7.02 -6.32
N GLU A 106 -6.39 6.31 -6.88
CA GLU A 106 -6.53 5.63 -8.17
C GLU A 106 -7.66 4.58 -8.13
N ILE A 107 -7.67 3.73 -7.10
CA ILE A 107 -8.74 2.76 -6.87
C ILE A 107 -10.08 3.49 -6.69
N ALA A 108 -10.11 4.56 -5.90
CA ALA A 108 -11.31 5.37 -5.71
C ALA A 108 -11.86 5.92 -7.03
N GLN A 109 -10.99 6.45 -7.88
CA GLN A 109 -11.37 6.97 -9.20
C GLN A 109 -11.96 5.88 -10.11
N SER A 110 -11.37 4.69 -10.11
CA SER A 110 -11.86 3.54 -10.86
C SER A 110 -13.22 3.07 -10.33
N ILE A 111 -13.35 2.84 -9.02
CA ILE A 111 -14.60 2.40 -8.38
C ILE A 111 -15.72 3.42 -8.57
N ASN A 112 -15.41 4.71 -8.50
CA ASN A 112 -16.37 5.81 -8.65
C ASN A 112 -16.71 6.09 -10.14
N GLY A 113 -16.02 5.42 -11.08
CA GLY A 113 -16.23 5.62 -12.52
C GLY A 113 -15.77 6.98 -13.04
N THR A 114 -14.90 7.69 -12.33
CA THR A 114 -14.36 9.00 -12.72
C THR A 114 -13.12 8.89 -13.61
N GLN A 115 -12.44 7.74 -13.56
CA GLN A 115 -11.33 7.36 -14.43
C GLN A 115 -11.47 5.87 -14.82
N PRO A 116 -11.07 5.48 -16.04
CA PRO A 116 -10.96 4.06 -16.38
C PRO A 116 -9.86 3.39 -15.55
N GLY A 117 -10.09 2.15 -15.11
CA GLY A 117 -9.14 1.34 -14.34
C GLY A 117 -9.62 -0.08 -14.17
N ASP A 118 -8.74 -0.95 -13.70
CA ASP A 118 -9.01 -2.37 -13.53
C ASP A 118 -9.73 -2.69 -12.20
N TYR A 119 -9.76 -1.72 -11.27
CA TYR A 119 -10.32 -1.89 -9.93
C TYR A 119 -11.85 -1.81 -9.95
N LYS A 120 -12.49 -2.78 -9.32
CA LYS A 120 -13.96 -2.87 -9.25
C LYS A 120 -14.46 -2.77 -7.81
N ALA A 121 -15.65 -2.22 -7.66
CA ALA A 121 -16.28 -2.06 -6.34
C ALA A 121 -16.48 -3.41 -5.61
N GLY A 122 -16.54 -4.52 -6.32
CA GLY A 122 -16.73 -5.87 -5.78
C GLY A 122 -15.46 -6.67 -5.51
N ASP A 123 -14.29 -6.11 -5.79
CA ASP A 123 -13.01 -6.80 -5.63
C ASP A 123 -12.56 -6.86 -4.16
N TYR A 124 -11.49 -7.62 -3.94
CA TYR A 124 -10.81 -7.73 -2.65
C TYR A 124 -9.62 -6.80 -2.60
N TYR A 125 -9.46 -6.09 -1.48
CA TYR A 125 -8.44 -5.08 -1.22
C TYR A 125 -7.75 -5.31 0.11
N LEU A 126 -6.44 -5.06 0.15
CA LEU A 126 -5.61 -5.19 1.36
C LEU A 126 -4.77 -3.94 1.57
N VAL A 127 -4.95 -3.26 2.69
CA VAL A 127 -4.05 -2.19 3.13
C VAL A 127 -2.81 -2.82 3.75
N THR A 128 -1.64 -2.56 3.17
CA THR A 128 -0.39 -3.23 3.53
C THR A 128 0.44 -2.50 4.57
N ASN A 129 0.19 -1.20 4.75
CA ASN A 129 0.85 -0.35 5.75
C ASN A 129 -0.03 0.85 6.10
N ASP A 130 0.35 1.61 7.12
CA ASP A 130 -0.28 2.89 7.42
C ASP A 130 -0.18 3.84 6.22
N ILE A 131 -1.29 4.49 5.86
CA ILE A 131 -1.36 5.43 4.72
C ILE A 131 -1.59 6.83 5.25
N ASP A 132 -0.66 7.75 4.93
CA ASP A 132 -0.73 9.16 5.32
C ASP A 132 -1.21 10.03 4.15
N PHE A 133 -2.34 10.70 4.35
CA PHE A 133 -2.93 11.68 3.42
C PHE A 133 -2.57 13.13 3.78
N SER A 134 -1.72 13.39 4.75
CA SER A 134 -1.33 14.75 5.15
C SER A 134 -0.75 15.52 3.96
N GLY A 135 -1.39 16.64 3.61
CA GLY A 135 -1.02 17.46 2.44
C GLY A 135 -1.34 16.83 1.07
N LYS A 136 -2.01 15.69 1.04
CA LYS A 136 -2.46 15.01 -0.18
C LYS A 136 -3.97 15.14 -0.37
N ASN A 137 -4.41 15.06 -1.62
CA ASN A 137 -5.82 14.91 -1.91
C ASN A 137 -6.33 13.56 -1.39
N PHE A 138 -7.58 13.52 -0.94
CA PHE A 138 -8.27 12.30 -0.55
C PHE A 138 -9.55 12.14 -1.38
N ILE A 139 -9.75 10.97 -1.96
CA ILE A 139 -10.95 10.61 -2.71
C ILE A 139 -11.67 9.49 -1.95
N ALA A 140 -12.90 9.77 -1.55
CA ALA A 140 -13.77 8.77 -0.92
C ALA A 140 -14.19 7.69 -1.93
N TRP A 141 -14.43 6.46 -1.46
CA TRP A 141 -15.03 5.42 -2.28
C TRP A 141 -16.55 5.54 -2.21
N ASP A 142 -17.18 6.00 -3.28
CA ASP A 142 -18.61 6.31 -3.32
C ASP A 142 -19.50 5.07 -3.50
N SER A 143 -18.95 3.94 -3.88
CA SER A 143 -19.69 2.69 -4.04
C SER A 143 -18.78 1.50 -3.80
N PHE A 144 -19.01 0.75 -2.73
CA PHE A 144 -18.17 -0.40 -2.40
C PHE A 144 -19.03 -1.61 -2.05
N SER A 145 -18.73 -2.75 -2.65
CA SER A 145 -19.45 -4.02 -2.47
C SER A 145 -18.54 -5.23 -2.28
N GLY A 146 -17.23 -5.02 -2.30
CA GLY A 146 -16.20 -6.04 -2.13
C GLY A 146 -15.75 -6.25 -0.69
N GLN A 147 -14.50 -6.62 -0.51
CA GLN A 147 -13.86 -6.74 0.80
C GLN A 147 -12.60 -5.88 0.90
N LEU A 148 -12.54 -5.01 1.88
CA LEU A 148 -11.34 -4.25 2.24
C LEU A 148 -10.84 -4.73 3.61
N THR A 149 -9.61 -5.21 3.65
CA THR A 149 -8.92 -5.60 4.88
C THR A 149 -7.85 -4.57 5.21
N GLY A 150 -8.01 -3.89 6.34
CA GLY A 150 -7.03 -2.92 6.85
C GLY A 150 -5.78 -3.55 7.45
N ASN A 151 -5.85 -4.82 7.86
CA ASN A 151 -4.75 -5.57 8.48
C ASN A 151 -4.16 -4.85 9.72
N GLY A 152 -5.02 -4.12 10.46
CA GLY A 152 -4.61 -3.33 11.63
C GLY A 152 -3.98 -1.98 11.31
N ASN A 153 -3.80 -1.66 10.03
CA ASN A 153 -3.23 -0.40 9.57
C ASN A 153 -4.22 0.77 9.67
N SER A 154 -3.69 1.98 9.51
CA SER A 154 -4.42 3.24 9.65
C SER A 154 -4.42 4.04 8.36
N LEU A 155 -5.55 4.69 8.07
CA LEU A 155 -5.63 5.82 7.15
C LEU A 155 -5.55 7.10 7.99
N LYS A 156 -4.53 7.93 7.78
CA LYS A 156 -4.22 9.10 8.61
C LYS A 156 -4.25 10.39 7.81
N GLY A 157 -4.40 11.53 8.50
CA GLY A 157 -4.27 12.85 7.89
C GLY A 157 -5.34 13.18 6.85
N ILE A 158 -6.44 12.43 6.78
CA ILE A 158 -7.52 12.67 5.83
C ILE A 158 -8.20 14.00 6.18
N THR A 159 -8.27 14.90 5.19
CA THR A 159 -9.11 16.11 5.24
C THR A 159 -9.91 16.16 3.96
N ALA A 160 -11.23 16.10 4.08
CA ALA A 160 -12.11 16.10 2.91
C ALA A 160 -13.39 16.88 3.16
N THR A 161 -13.85 17.55 2.10
CA THR A 161 -15.10 18.32 2.12
C THR A 161 -15.99 17.85 0.99
N ARG A 162 -17.26 17.63 1.29
CA ARG A 162 -18.31 17.37 0.30
C ARG A 162 -19.37 18.46 0.37
N THR A 163 -19.60 19.12 -0.76
CA THR A 163 -20.66 20.09 -0.92
C THR A 163 -21.67 19.57 -1.94
N VAL A 164 -22.94 19.55 -1.57
CA VAL A 164 -24.05 19.18 -2.44
C VAL A 164 -24.98 20.38 -2.63
N ALA A 165 -25.68 20.41 -3.75
CA ALA A 165 -26.71 21.45 -4.00
C ALA A 165 -27.84 21.34 -2.96
N GLU A 166 -28.46 22.45 -2.63
CA GLU A 166 -29.55 22.50 -1.64
C GLU A 166 -30.70 21.53 -1.98
N ALA A 167 -31.00 21.36 -3.26
CA ALA A 167 -32.02 20.42 -3.74
C ALA A 167 -31.66 18.94 -3.50
N ASP A 168 -30.38 18.63 -3.30
CA ASP A 168 -29.86 17.26 -3.17
C ASP A 168 -29.45 16.93 -1.72
N ILE A 169 -29.71 17.83 -0.77
CA ILE A 169 -29.19 17.70 0.63
C ILE A 169 -29.71 16.44 1.32
N ASP A 170 -30.90 15.98 0.97
CA ASP A 170 -31.52 14.75 1.49
C ASP A 170 -31.34 13.54 0.59
N ALA A 171 -30.72 13.72 -0.58
CA ALA A 171 -30.51 12.66 -1.54
C ALA A 171 -29.32 11.76 -1.17
N ASP A 172 -29.17 10.62 -1.84
CA ASP A 172 -28.02 9.74 -1.68
C ASP A 172 -26.68 10.43 -2.00
N ALA A 173 -26.69 11.48 -2.81
CA ALA A 173 -25.54 12.33 -3.10
C ALA A 173 -24.98 13.06 -1.85
N ALA A 174 -25.81 13.31 -0.84
CA ALA A 174 -25.42 13.97 0.41
C ALA A 174 -24.76 13.04 1.43
N ILE A 175 -24.69 11.73 1.13
CA ILE A 175 -24.05 10.75 2.00
C ILE A 175 -22.54 10.85 1.86
N PHE A 176 -21.84 11.09 2.96
CA PHE A 176 -20.39 11.25 2.96
C PHE A 176 -19.71 10.46 4.08
N GLY A 177 -18.56 9.88 3.75
CA GLY A 177 -17.68 9.15 4.63
C GLY A 177 -16.44 8.73 3.85
N VAL A 178 -15.52 8.01 4.48
CA VAL A 178 -14.32 7.51 3.81
C VAL A 178 -14.67 6.49 2.72
N ILE A 179 -15.63 5.61 3.01
CA ILE A 179 -16.18 4.64 2.07
C ILE A 179 -17.69 4.59 2.21
N ARG A 180 -18.43 4.61 1.11
CA ARG A 180 -19.85 4.29 1.09
C ARG A 180 -20.03 2.81 0.78
N ILE A 181 -20.50 2.03 1.76
CA ILE A 181 -20.61 0.57 1.66
C ILE A 181 -22.04 0.23 1.18
N ASN A 182 -22.12 -0.39 0.00
CA ASN A 182 -23.40 -0.84 -0.56
C ASN A 182 -23.78 -2.25 -0.05
N SER A 183 -22.83 -3.21 -0.09
CA SER A 183 -23.03 -4.58 0.42
C SER A 183 -21.72 -5.23 0.84
N GLY A 184 -20.60 -4.50 0.79
CA GLY A 184 -19.26 -5.01 1.05
C GLY A 184 -18.93 -5.15 2.52
N THR A 185 -17.70 -5.60 2.78
CA THR A 185 -17.13 -5.75 4.12
C THR A 185 -15.86 -4.92 4.24
N VAL A 186 -15.75 -4.16 5.33
CA VAL A 186 -14.49 -3.51 5.73
C VAL A 186 -14.11 -4.02 7.10
N LYS A 187 -12.87 -4.45 7.27
CA LYS A 187 -12.38 -5.03 8.52
C LYS A 187 -10.97 -4.57 8.88
N ASP A 188 -10.69 -4.57 10.17
CA ASP A 188 -9.36 -4.32 10.77
C ASP A 188 -8.69 -3.03 10.30
N LEU A 189 -9.45 -1.92 10.22
CA LEU A 189 -8.97 -0.63 9.70
C LEU A 189 -9.17 0.48 10.74
N LYS A 190 -8.15 1.33 10.91
CA LYS A 190 -8.21 2.53 11.73
C LYS A 190 -8.29 3.78 10.84
N ILE A 191 -9.02 4.80 11.28
CA ILE A 191 -9.25 6.02 10.51
C ILE A 191 -9.02 7.25 11.39
N GLU A 192 -8.20 8.18 10.88
CA GLU A 192 -8.04 9.53 11.38
C GLU A 192 -8.42 10.52 10.29
N ALA A 193 -9.54 11.22 10.45
CA ALA A 193 -10.07 12.07 9.41
C ALA A 193 -10.80 13.30 9.94
N THR A 194 -10.68 14.42 9.24
CA THR A 194 -11.56 15.58 9.36
C THR A 194 -12.45 15.64 8.12
N LEU A 195 -13.74 15.41 8.30
CA LEU A 195 -14.72 15.37 7.23
C LEU A 195 -15.75 16.49 7.43
N THR A 196 -15.99 17.27 6.40
CA THR A 196 -16.96 18.37 6.38
C THR A 196 -17.98 18.17 5.28
N SER A 197 -19.27 18.35 5.57
CA SER A 197 -20.32 18.24 4.56
C SER A 197 -21.50 19.13 4.94
N ASN A 198 -22.16 19.73 3.93
CA ASN A 198 -23.46 20.36 4.10
C ASN A 198 -24.64 19.38 3.91
N GLY A 199 -24.34 18.08 3.66
CA GLY A 199 -25.35 17.04 3.54
C GLY A 199 -25.79 16.51 4.90
N ASN A 200 -26.96 15.82 4.94
CA ASN A 200 -27.57 15.35 6.17
C ASN A 200 -26.98 14.07 6.76
N ARG A 201 -26.06 13.41 6.05
CA ARG A 201 -25.46 12.12 6.46
C ARG A 201 -23.97 12.14 6.29
N ILE A 202 -23.28 12.32 7.40
CA ILE A 202 -21.81 12.24 7.46
C ILE A 202 -21.42 11.21 8.52
N GLY A 203 -20.45 10.37 8.22
CA GLY A 203 -19.90 9.39 9.14
C GLY A 203 -18.38 9.28 9.01
N GLY A 204 -17.68 9.03 10.10
CA GLY A 204 -16.23 8.93 10.12
C GLY A 204 -15.70 7.86 9.16
N MET A 205 -16.30 6.69 9.15
CA MET A 205 -16.01 5.63 8.17
C MET A 205 -16.97 5.71 6.99
N THR A 206 -18.28 5.74 7.27
CA THR A 206 -19.30 5.74 6.22
C THR A 206 -20.53 6.51 6.66
N GLY A 207 -21.07 7.34 5.80
CA GLY A 207 -22.35 8.03 6.00
C GLY A 207 -23.56 7.09 5.76
N ARG A 208 -23.35 5.98 5.05
CA ARG A 208 -24.31 4.89 4.85
C ARG A 208 -23.59 3.55 4.80
N ASN A 209 -24.06 2.61 5.58
CA ASN A 209 -23.57 1.23 5.60
C ASN A 209 -24.72 0.24 5.40
N ASN A 210 -24.69 -0.48 4.29
CA ASN A 210 -25.56 -1.63 4.02
C ASN A 210 -24.81 -2.98 4.04
N GLY A 211 -23.51 -2.95 4.39
CA GLY A 211 -22.65 -4.10 4.50
C GLY A 211 -22.16 -4.34 5.93
N THR A 212 -20.93 -4.81 6.07
CA THR A 212 -20.34 -5.19 7.36
C THR A 212 -19.13 -4.32 7.69
N LEU A 213 -19.04 -3.85 8.94
CA LEU A 213 -17.86 -3.26 9.56
C LEU A 213 -17.42 -4.15 10.71
N ASP A 214 -16.19 -4.66 10.67
CA ASP A 214 -15.62 -5.53 11.69
C ASP A 214 -14.22 -5.03 12.07
N GLY A 215 -13.96 -4.75 13.36
CA GLY A 215 -12.69 -4.22 13.82
C GLY A 215 -12.31 -2.85 13.21
N VAL A 216 -13.29 -2.04 12.81
CA VAL A 216 -13.05 -0.71 12.22
C VAL A 216 -13.22 0.38 13.26
N TYR A 217 -12.20 1.24 13.40
CA TYR A 217 -12.15 2.27 14.42
C TYR A 217 -11.93 3.66 13.83
N PHE A 218 -12.79 4.60 14.17
CA PHE A 218 -12.52 6.03 13.99
C PHE A 218 -11.79 6.53 15.22
N VAL A 219 -10.46 6.63 15.13
CA VAL A 219 -9.58 6.84 16.31
C VAL A 219 -9.38 8.31 16.64
N LYS A 220 -9.49 9.20 15.64
CA LYS A 220 -9.33 10.64 15.81
C LYS A 220 -9.91 11.41 14.64
N GLY A 221 -10.53 12.58 14.92
CA GLY A 221 -10.97 13.50 13.88
C GLY A 221 -12.22 14.28 14.24
N THR A 222 -12.77 14.99 13.27
CA THR A 222 -13.96 15.83 13.41
C THR A 222 -14.93 15.55 12.26
N LEU A 223 -16.21 15.56 12.58
CA LEU A 223 -17.32 15.54 11.61
C LEU A 223 -18.10 16.83 11.77
N THR A 224 -18.21 17.63 10.70
CA THR A 224 -18.91 18.93 10.71
C THR A 224 -19.73 19.14 9.45
#